data_ae7904c3715a71cfa98843b363f3690a
#
_entry.id   ae7904c3715a71cfa98843b363f3690a
#
_cell.length_a   1.000
_cell.length_b   1.000
_cell.length_c   1.000
_cell.angle_alpha   90.00
_cell.angle_beta   90.00
_cell.angle_gamma   90.00
#
_symmetry.space_group_name_H-M   'P 1'
#
loop_
_entity.id
_entity.type
_entity.pdbx_description
1 polymer ?
#
loop_
_entity_poly.entity_id
_entity_poly.type
_entity_poly.pdbx_seq_one_letter_code
_entity_poly.pdbx_strand_id
1 'polypeptide(L)'
;MLTACRNLSRTFLPLTYRRLCTRGSWTHQAALSTASFSPLFLPHSHIFLTNQATSALLNSSIHSHIFCLSHSTFSSGVMELKEVLQVLEQLAPLSLAESWDNVGLLVEPSKPRPVKTILLTNDLTDAVMAEAEAMSCDLIISYHPPLFRPFKRLVQKDWKQRLAIRAVEAGIAIFSPHTSWDSVKGGVNDWLVGGLGSGQVSVLSEAKGDASHSHKLEFMAKSAGEVQGILEELKACDSETTLQHAISRSDSSGIHVSVTCSDSALTPSVQTLLRHNAPSQSLCILKLEKPPLPGHGQGRLSILDQPVTMEMAIQKMKSHLGLSHLRLALGSGQTLESSVNSVAVCAGSGASVLNGVKADLYITGEMSHHEVLDAVAKGMSVILSDHSNSERGYLAVFKERLAVRLPEGVTVAVSKTDRDPLEVV
;
A
#
# COMPACT_ATOMS: atom_id res chain seq x y z
N MET A 1 20.51 -49.17 -28.65
CA MET A 1 19.25 -49.12 -29.41
C MET A 1 18.73 -47.69 -29.28
N LEU A 2 19.13 -46.76 -30.11
CA LEU A 2 18.72 -46.34 -31.45
C LEU A 2 17.21 -46.33 -31.65
N THR A 3 16.63 -45.13 -31.74
CA THR A 3 15.71 -44.61 -32.76
C THR A 3 15.16 -43.27 -32.23
N ALA A 4 15.53 -42.10 -32.65
CA ALA A 4 15.43 -41.37 -33.92
C ALA A 4 14.02 -40.84 -34.22
N CYS A 5 14.00 -39.53 -34.51
CA CYS A 5 13.11 -38.79 -35.41
C CYS A 5 11.91 -38.09 -34.77
N ARG A 6 11.52 -36.87 -35.10
CA ARG A 6 11.70 -36.08 -36.34
C ARG A 6 11.37 -34.60 -36.07
N ASN A 7 12.13 -33.73 -36.73
CA ASN A 7 11.85 -32.32 -36.98
C ASN A 7 10.53 -32.09 -37.72
N LEU A 8 9.79 -31.06 -37.33
CA LEU A 8 8.86 -30.34 -38.20
C LEU A 8 9.09 -28.85 -38.07
N SER A 9 9.78 -28.31 -39.01
CA SER A 9 9.90 -26.89 -39.34
C SER A 9 8.55 -26.37 -39.85
N ARG A 10 8.07 -25.28 -39.26
CA ARG A 10 7.04 -24.41 -39.87
C ARG A 10 7.64 -23.04 -40.09
N THR A 11 7.88 -22.76 -41.35
CA THR A 11 8.18 -21.49 -41.97
C THR A 11 7.02 -20.50 -41.79
N PHE A 12 7.30 -19.34 -41.24
CA PHE A 12 6.42 -18.17 -41.32
C PHE A 12 6.98 -17.16 -42.30
N LEU A 13 6.21 -16.82 -43.31
CA LEU A 13 6.44 -15.76 -44.29
C LEU A 13 6.12 -14.39 -43.65
N PRO A 14 6.86 -13.32 -44.02
CA PRO A 14 6.59 -11.98 -43.53
C PRO A 14 5.58 -11.26 -44.44
N LEU A 15 4.56 -10.67 -43.85
CA LEU A 15 3.66 -9.73 -44.50
C LEU A 15 4.30 -8.34 -44.52
N THR A 16 4.63 -7.89 -45.73
CA THR A 16 5.05 -6.53 -46.04
C THR A 16 3.83 -5.57 -46.06
N TYR A 17 3.82 -4.56 -45.24
CA TYR A 17 2.91 -3.42 -45.35
C TYR A 17 3.60 -2.29 -46.08
N ARG A 18 3.07 -1.93 -47.27
CA ARG A 18 3.46 -0.75 -48.06
C ARG A 18 2.92 0.53 -47.46
N ARG A 19 3.81 1.49 -47.28
CA ARG A 19 3.51 2.90 -47.04
C ARG A 19 2.90 3.52 -48.30
N LEU A 20 1.80 4.27 -48.11
CA LEU A 20 1.36 5.29 -49.04
C LEU A 20 1.53 6.66 -48.35
N CYS A 21 2.45 7.46 -48.91
CA CYS A 21 2.57 8.90 -48.62
C CYS A 21 1.52 9.65 -49.41
N THR A 22 0.78 10.57 -48.75
CA THR A 22 0.25 11.71 -49.45
C THR A 22 0.55 12.95 -48.59
N ARG A 23 1.24 13.91 -49.26
CA ARG A 23 1.52 15.27 -48.78
C ARG A 23 0.23 16.11 -48.88
N GLY A 24 0.01 16.96 -47.92
CA GLY A 24 -0.98 18.02 -47.95
C GLY A 24 -0.58 19.15 -46.99
N SER A 25 0.04 20.15 -47.55
CA SER A 25 0.36 21.44 -46.92
C SER A 25 -0.90 22.31 -46.79
N TRP A 26 -1.16 22.86 -45.59
CA TRP A 26 -1.97 24.07 -45.45
C TRP A 26 -1.36 24.98 -44.40
N THR A 27 -0.92 26.14 -44.87
CA THR A 27 -0.58 27.33 -44.09
C THR A 27 -1.87 28.10 -43.82
N HIS A 28 -2.11 28.50 -42.56
CA HIS A 28 -2.91 29.69 -42.27
C HIS A 28 -2.39 30.39 -41.02
N GLN A 29 -1.98 31.65 -41.26
CA GLN A 29 -1.81 32.71 -40.30
C GLN A 29 -3.18 33.18 -39.77
N ALA A 30 -3.24 33.51 -38.49
CA ALA A 30 -4.12 34.54 -37.91
C ALA A 30 -3.64 34.79 -36.48
N ALA A 31 -3.02 35.87 -36.24
CA ALA A 31 -3.49 37.19 -35.82
C ALA A 31 -3.75 37.27 -34.30
N LEU A 32 -2.83 37.99 -33.70
CA LEU A 32 -2.87 38.53 -32.33
C LEU A 32 -4.10 39.43 -32.11
N SER A 33 -4.77 39.30 -30.98
CA SER A 33 -5.49 40.41 -30.38
C SER A 33 -5.25 40.41 -28.86
N THR A 34 -4.52 41.42 -28.45
CA THR A 34 -4.31 41.89 -27.09
C THR A 34 -5.58 42.59 -26.58
N ALA A 35 -6.06 42.21 -25.41
CA ALA A 35 -6.96 43.04 -24.62
C ALA A 35 -6.48 43.05 -23.17
N SER A 36 -5.88 44.15 -22.82
CA SER A 36 -5.55 44.58 -21.46
C SER A 36 -6.81 45.05 -20.74
N PHE A 37 -7.00 44.62 -19.50
CA PHE A 37 -7.83 45.35 -18.53
C PHE A 37 -7.11 45.40 -17.18
N SER A 38 -6.84 46.67 -16.79
CA SER A 38 -6.27 47.06 -15.50
C SER A 38 -7.35 47.15 -14.42
N PRO A 39 -6.92 47.18 -13.13
CA PRO A 39 -7.79 46.98 -11.97
C PRO A 39 -8.38 48.32 -11.49
N LEU A 40 -9.59 48.28 -10.98
CA LEU A 40 -10.20 49.35 -10.21
C LEU A 40 -10.15 49.07 -8.69
N PHE A 41 -9.41 49.91 -7.98
CA PHE A 41 -9.46 50.16 -6.53
C PHE A 41 -10.72 50.98 -6.20
N LEU A 42 -11.33 50.72 -5.04
CA LEU A 42 -11.73 51.70 -4.03
C LEU A 42 -12.48 51.04 -2.83
N PRO A 43 -12.71 51.79 -1.68
CA PRO A 43 -12.07 51.42 -0.42
C PRO A 43 -13.06 51.21 0.77
N HIS A 44 -12.48 50.79 1.89
CA HIS A 44 -12.87 50.94 3.32
C HIS A 44 -14.30 51.36 3.73
N SER A 45 -14.90 50.59 4.64
CA SER A 45 -15.59 51.18 5.77
C SER A 45 -15.60 50.18 6.96
N HIS A 46 -15.00 50.62 8.07
CA HIS A 46 -15.11 50.08 9.42
C HIS A 46 -16.53 50.25 9.97
N ILE A 47 -17.08 49.21 10.57
CA ILE A 47 -18.07 49.43 11.67
C ILE A 47 -17.78 48.39 12.77
N PHE A 48 -17.34 48.90 13.92
CA PHE A 48 -17.39 48.25 15.20
C PHE A 48 -18.84 48.25 15.73
N LEU A 49 -19.35 47.14 16.21
CA LEU A 49 -20.39 47.15 17.23
C LEU A 49 -20.27 45.89 18.10
N THR A 50 -19.96 46.14 19.34
CA THR A 50 -20.13 45.27 20.50
C THR A 50 -21.62 45.03 20.74
N ASN A 51 -22.07 43.83 21.07
CA ASN A 51 -22.78 43.56 22.31
C ASN A 51 -23.16 42.09 22.56
N GLN A 52 -23.13 41.81 23.80
CA GLN A 52 -23.41 40.64 24.61
C GLN A 52 -24.74 39.91 24.35
N ALA A 53 -24.66 38.62 24.70
CA ALA A 53 -25.66 37.81 25.42
C ALA A 53 -26.94 37.41 24.68
N THR A 54 -27.06 36.11 24.44
CA THR A 54 -28.03 35.26 25.15
C THR A 54 -27.83 33.79 24.80
N SER A 55 -27.77 32.96 25.79
CA SER A 55 -27.79 31.51 25.79
C SER A 55 -29.14 30.98 25.29
N ALA A 56 -29.11 30.04 24.36
CA ALA A 56 -30.17 29.03 24.24
C ALA A 56 -29.62 27.80 23.54
N LEU A 57 -29.63 26.73 24.28
CA LEU A 57 -29.53 25.32 23.99
C LEU A 57 -29.95 24.89 22.57
N LEU A 58 -29.05 24.24 21.86
CA LEU A 58 -29.39 23.18 20.93
C LEU A 58 -28.25 22.11 20.97
N ASN A 59 -28.48 21.11 21.81
CA ASN A 59 -27.76 19.85 21.80
C ASN A 59 -28.02 19.14 20.47
N SER A 60 -27.07 19.12 19.60
CA SER A 60 -26.96 18.08 18.56
C SER A 60 -25.77 17.20 18.91
N SER A 61 -26.08 16.03 19.43
CA SER A 61 -25.15 14.93 19.70
C SER A 61 -24.40 14.53 18.44
N ILE A 62 -23.18 15.02 18.27
CA ILE A 62 -22.19 14.38 17.43
C ILE A 62 -21.60 13.29 18.31
N HIS A 63 -22.01 12.04 18.07
CA HIS A 63 -21.37 10.87 18.66
C HIS A 63 -20.01 10.70 17.99
N SER A 64 -19.01 11.40 18.54
CA SER A 64 -17.62 11.00 18.41
C SER A 64 -17.47 9.70 19.18
N HIS A 65 -17.41 8.57 18.48
CA HIS A 65 -16.89 7.36 19.08
C HIS A 65 -15.40 7.56 19.37
N ILE A 66 -15.12 8.24 20.47
CA ILE A 66 -13.85 8.09 21.15
C ILE A 66 -13.86 6.67 21.71
N PHE A 67 -13.18 5.76 21.02
CA PHE A 67 -12.77 4.49 21.60
C PHE A 67 -11.92 4.82 22.83
N CYS A 68 -12.56 4.86 23.98
CA CYS A 68 -11.91 4.85 25.27
C CYS A 68 -11.26 3.47 25.38
N LEU A 69 -9.98 3.36 24.98
CA LEU A 69 -9.14 2.23 25.31
C LEU A 69 -9.15 2.14 26.85
N SER A 70 -9.93 1.19 27.37
CA SER A 70 -9.77 0.74 28.74
C SER A 70 -8.29 0.37 28.89
N HIS A 71 -7.57 1.12 29.70
CA HIS A 71 -6.29 0.72 30.24
C HIS A 71 -6.54 -0.57 31.04
N SER A 72 -6.51 -1.72 30.36
CA SER A 72 -6.31 -2.98 31.04
C SER A 72 -4.94 -2.88 31.67
N THR A 73 -4.91 -2.81 33.00
CA THR A 73 -3.70 -2.94 33.78
C THR A 73 -3.06 -4.26 33.44
N PHE A 74 -2.03 -4.23 32.57
CA PHE A 74 -1.19 -5.40 32.30
C PHE A 74 -0.43 -5.74 33.57
N SER A 75 -0.97 -6.70 34.31
CA SER A 75 -0.49 -7.11 35.63
C SER A 75 0.53 -8.24 35.59
N SER A 76 1.08 -8.59 34.42
CA SER A 76 2.22 -9.52 34.32
C SER A 76 2.98 -9.16 33.03
N GLY A 77 4.31 -9.09 33.09
CA GLY A 77 5.20 -8.77 31.96
C GLY A 77 5.23 -9.82 30.85
N VAL A 78 4.07 -10.34 30.48
CA VAL A 78 3.85 -11.46 29.57
C VAL A 78 2.65 -11.11 28.69
N MET A 79 2.75 -11.28 27.39
CA MET A 79 1.71 -10.96 26.42
C MET A 79 1.41 -12.19 25.55
N GLU A 80 0.13 -12.48 25.35
CA GLU A 80 -0.27 -13.57 24.47
C GLU A 80 -0.01 -13.22 22.99
N LEU A 81 0.29 -14.23 22.17
CA LEU A 81 0.56 -14.03 20.73
C LEU A 81 -0.54 -13.21 20.06
N LYS A 82 -1.81 -13.50 20.34
CA LYS A 82 -2.96 -12.78 19.78
C LYS A 82 -2.92 -11.28 20.09
N GLU A 83 -2.49 -10.91 21.27
CA GLU A 83 -2.40 -9.49 21.68
C GLU A 83 -1.25 -8.79 20.95
N VAL A 84 -0.11 -9.47 20.77
CA VAL A 84 1.00 -8.96 19.95
C VAL A 84 0.56 -8.76 18.50
N LEU A 85 -0.19 -9.71 17.92
CA LEU A 85 -0.72 -9.58 16.56
C LEU A 85 -1.69 -8.39 16.44
N GLN A 86 -2.49 -8.08 17.46
CA GLN A 86 -3.33 -6.88 17.47
C GLN A 86 -2.51 -5.60 17.48
N VAL A 87 -1.38 -5.57 18.21
CA VAL A 87 -0.45 -4.43 18.17
C VAL A 87 0.17 -4.28 16.79
N LEU A 88 0.57 -5.37 16.16
CA LEU A 88 1.14 -5.34 14.80
C LEU A 88 0.12 -4.83 13.78
N GLU A 89 -1.14 -5.28 13.87
CA GLU A 89 -2.24 -4.81 13.02
C GLU A 89 -2.49 -3.30 13.19
N GLN A 90 -2.41 -2.77 14.41
CA GLN A 90 -2.54 -1.32 14.66
C GLN A 90 -1.37 -0.51 14.10
N LEU A 91 -0.16 -1.09 14.08
CA LEU A 91 1.04 -0.43 13.55
C LEU A 91 1.08 -0.42 12.03
N ALA A 92 0.62 -1.50 11.41
CA ALA A 92 0.54 -1.66 9.96
C ALA A 92 -0.56 -2.68 9.60
N PRO A 93 -1.79 -2.21 9.31
CA PRO A 93 -2.88 -3.09 8.93
C PRO A 93 -2.52 -3.97 7.74
N LEU A 94 -2.79 -5.28 7.84
CA LEU A 94 -2.52 -6.23 6.76
C LEU A 94 -3.36 -5.94 5.51
N SER A 95 -4.48 -5.24 5.65
CA SER A 95 -5.30 -4.77 4.51
C SER A 95 -4.57 -3.77 3.60
N LEU A 96 -3.45 -3.20 4.04
CA LEU A 96 -2.57 -2.34 3.23
C LEU A 96 -1.61 -3.13 2.32
N ALA A 97 -1.50 -4.45 2.51
CA ALA A 97 -0.64 -5.28 1.68
C ALA A 97 -1.19 -5.43 0.27
N GLU A 98 -0.29 -5.64 -0.68
CA GLU A 98 -0.66 -5.90 -2.06
C GLU A 98 -1.43 -7.24 -2.18
N SER A 99 -2.40 -7.30 -3.09
CA SER A 99 -3.30 -8.45 -3.24
C SER A 99 -2.62 -9.77 -3.63
N TRP A 100 -1.41 -9.70 -4.20
CA TRP A 100 -0.58 -10.86 -4.57
C TRP A 100 0.32 -11.34 -3.44
N ASP A 101 0.39 -10.61 -2.32
CA ASP A 101 1.30 -10.87 -1.21
C ASP A 101 0.79 -11.98 -0.28
N ASN A 102 1.69 -12.51 0.56
CA ASN A 102 1.38 -13.49 1.59
C ASN A 102 1.84 -12.97 2.96
N VAL A 103 1.00 -12.17 3.60
CA VAL A 103 1.30 -11.46 4.84
C VAL A 103 0.52 -12.01 6.04
N GLY A 104 0.93 -11.63 7.24
CA GLY A 104 0.29 -12.00 8.49
C GLY A 104 0.98 -13.14 9.21
N LEU A 105 0.25 -13.88 10.04
CA LEU A 105 0.76 -15.04 10.78
C LEU A 105 0.91 -16.23 9.82
N LEU A 106 2.15 -16.55 9.44
CA LEU A 106 2.46 -17.60 8.46
C LEU A 106 2.69 -18.96 9.09
N VAL A 107 3.20 -18.98 10.33
CA VAL A 107 3.41 -20.21 11.12
C VAL A 107 2.93 -19.96 12.54
N GLU A 108 2.03 -20.82 13.01
CA GLU A 108 1.50 -20.79 14.37
C GLU A 108 1.83 -22.12 15.07
N PRO A 109 2.54 -22.09 16.20
CA PRO A 109 2.82 -23.32 16.96
C PRO A 109 1.54 -23.86 17.61
N SER A 110 1.41 -25.19 17.66
CA SER A 110 0.22 -25.87 18.22
C SER A 110 0.02 -25.67 19.72
N LYS A 111 1.06 -25.27 20.44
CA LYS A 111 1.03 -24.92 21.86
C LYS A 111 1.46 -23.48 22.02
N PRO A 112 0.52 -22.53 22.02
CA PRO A 112 0.86 -21.13 22.20
C PRO A 112 1.56 -20.90 23.54
N ARG A 113 2.61 -20.11 23.51
CA ARG A 113 3.34 -19.64 24.69
C ARG A 113 3.17 -18.12 24.77
N PRO A 114 3.21 -17.56 25.98
CA PRO A 114 3.31 -16.12 26.10
C PRO A 114 4.57 -15.61 25.41
N VAL A 115 4.42 -14.51 24.67
CA VAL A 115 5.52 -13.89 23.94
C VAL A 115 6.37 -13.07 24.90
N LYS A 116 7.66 -13.43 25.02
CA LYS A 116 8.68 -12.72 25.81
C LYS A 116 9.80 -12.19 24.93
N THR A 117 10.07 -12.87 23.82
CA THR A 117 11.19 -12.56 22.94
C THR A 117 10.72 -12.52 21.50
N ILE A 118 10.91 -11.36 20.86
CA ILE A 118 10.58 -11.10 19.45
C ILE A 118 11.87 -10.82 18.70
N LEU A 119 12.10 -11.52 17.58
CA LEU A 119 13.22 -11.29 16.67
C LEU A 119 12.72 -10.65 15.37
N LEU A 120 13.28 -9.50 15.01
CA LEU A 120 13.04 -8.83 13.73
C LEU A 120 14.13 -9.21 12.74
N THR A 121 13.75 -9.55 11.52
CA THR A 121 14.68 -9.86 10.44
C THR A 121 14.11 -9.40 9.10
N ASN A 122 14.98 -9.07 8.15
CA ASN A 122 14.54 -8.84 6.77
C ASN A 122 14.26 -10.18 6.08
N ASP A 123 15.25 -11.06 6.10
CA ASP A 123 15.17 -12.40 5.52
C ASP A 123 15.34 -13.49 6.58
N LEU A 124 14.36 -14.40 6.67
CA LEU A 124 14.48 -15.56 7.52
C LEU A 124 15.31 -16.65 6.82
N THR A 125 16.57 -16.77 7.21
CA THR A 125 17.51 -17.78 6.72
C THR A 125 17.76 -18.88 7.78
N ASP A 126 18.48 -19.97 7.42
CA ASP A 126 18.89 -20.98 8.39
C ASP A 126 19.76 -20.41 9.53
N ALA A 127 20.58 -19.38 9.24
CA ALA A 127 21.39 -18.69 10.25
C ALA A 127 20.54 -17.86 11.22
N VAL A 128 19.56 -17.11 10.70
CA VAL A 128 18.60 -16.35 11.50
C VAL A 128 17.72 -17.26 12.35
N MET A 129 17.29 -18.40 11.80
CA MET A 129 16.53 -19.40 12.54
C MET A 129 17.34 -19.99 13.70
N ALA A 130 18.63 -20.27 13.48
CA ALA A 130 19.51 -20.75 14.54
C ALA A 130 19.74 -19.68 15.64
N GLU A 131 19.82 -18.39 15.27
CA GLU A 131 19.86 -17.27 16.21
C GLU A 131 18.58 -17.21 17.04
N ALA A 132 17.39 -17.33 16.40
CA ALA A 132 16.09 -17.33 17.07
C ALA A 132 15.96 -18.47 18.08
N GLU A 133 16.38 -19.68 17.71
CA GLU A 133 16.39 -20.86 18.59
C GLU A 133 17.33 -20.65 19.80
N ALA A 134 18.55 -20.15 19.56
CA ALA A 134 19.54 -19.90 20.59
C ALA A 134 19.09 -18.86 21.64
N MET A 135 18.30 -17.86 21.24
CA MET A 135 17.75 -16.85 22.14
C MET A 135 16.38 -17.23 22.73
N SER A 136 15.89 -18.44 22.47
CA SER A 136 14.55 -18.91 22.88
C SER A 136 13.45 -17.94 22.44
N CYS A 137 13.50 -17.54 21.17
CA CYS A 137 12.53 -16.63 20.56
C CYS A 137 11.12 -17.25 20.56
N ASP A 138 10.10 -16.42 20.77
CA ASP A 138 8.68 -16.85 20.73
C ASP A 138 8.01 -16.41 19.43
N LEU A 139 8.44 -15.27 18.85
CA LEU A 139 7.91 -14.73 17.61
C LEU A 139 9.04 -14.17 16.73
N ILE A 140 9.11 -14.63 15.50
CA ILE A 140 9.94 -14.02 14.46
C ILE A 140 9.04 -13.13 13.61
N ILE A 141 9.42 -11.86 13.45
CA ILE A 141 8.82 -10.96 12.47
C ILE A 141 9.80 -10.86 11.31
N SER A 142 9.49 -11.55 10.22
CA SER A 142 10.29 -11.57 9.00
C SER A 142 9.66 -10.62 7.98
N TYR A 143 10.38 -9.56 7.59
CA TYR A 143 9.86 -8.61 6.60
C TYR A 143 9.44 -9.36 5.33
N HIS A 144 10.35 -10.10 4.71
CA HIS A 144 10.00 -10.99 3.62
C HIS A 144 9.33 -12.27 4.13
N PRO A 145 8.19 -12.70 3.52
CA PRO A 145 7.52 -13.93 3.90
C PRO A 145 8.34 -15.16 3.48
N PRO A 146 8.82 -15.97 4.42
CA PRO A 146 9.55 -17.18 4.07
C PRO A 146 8.68 -18.20 3.32
N LEU A 147 7.37 -18.18 3.55
CA LEU A 147 6.38 -18.99 2.86
C LEU A 147 5.57 -18.11 1.89
N PHE A 148 6.21 -17.67 0.81
CA PHE A 148 5.58 -16.77 -0.17
C PHE A 148 4.69 -17.49 -1.18
N ARG A 149 5.12 -18.65 -1.67
CA ARG A 149 4.37 -19.43 -2.68
C ARG A 149 3.61 -20.58 -2.03
N PRO A 150 2.38 -20.88 -2.49
CA PRO A 150 1.66 -22.06 -2.01
C PRO A 150 2.46 -23.35 -2.21
N PHE A 151 2.38 -24.24 -1.26
CA PHE A 151 3.02 -25.56 -1.33
C PHE A 151 2.02 -26.68 -1.03
N LYS A 152 2.23 -27.86 -1.64
CA LYS A 152 1.34 -29.03 -1.47
C LYS A 152 1.83 -30.00 -0.39
N ARG A 153 3.03 -29.82 0.12
CA ARG A 153 3.65 -30.69 1.13
C ARG A 153 4.65 -29.89 1.95
N LEU A 154 4.85 -30.29 3.17
CA LEU A 154 5.86 -29.74 4.07
C LEU A 154 6.95 -30.79 4.28
N VAL A 155 8.15 -30.57 3.72
CA VAL A 155 9.25 -31.54 3.70
C VAL A 155 10.60 -30.87 3.97
N GLN A 156 11.51 -31.62 4.61
CA GLN A 156 12.86 -31.16 4.98
C GLN A 156 13.76 -30.79 3.78
N LYS A 157 13.48 -31.32 2.59
CA LYS A 157 14.30 -31.11 1.40
C LYS A 157 14.29 -29.66 0.92
N ASP A 158 13.15 -28.98 1.05
CA ASP A 158 13.00 -27.56 0.73
C ASP A 158 13.42 -26.72 1.93
N TRP A 159 14.37 -25.79 1.73
CA TRP A 159 14.94 -25.03 2.83
C TRP A 159 13.92 -24.11 3.52
N LYS A 160 12.97 -23.52 2.77
CA LYS A 160 11.91 -22.67 3.35
C LYS A 160 10.90 -23.49 4.15
N GLN A 161 10.54 -24.67 3.65
CA GLN A 161 9.66 -25.58 4.36
C GLN A 161 10.35 -26.15 5.63
N ARG A 162 11.68 -26.37 5.56
CA ARG A 162 12.48 -26.77 6.74
C ARG A 162 12.44 -25.69 7.83
N LEU A 163 12.51 -24.39 7.48
CA LEU A 163 12.38 -23.30 8.44
C LEU A 163 11.01 -23.34 9.14
N ALA A 164 9.92 -23.57 8.40
CA ALA A 164 8.59 -23.72 8.99
C ALA A 164 8.49 -24.90 9.92
N ILE A 165 9.09 -26.06 9.57
CA ILE A 165 9.13 -27.24 10.43
C ILE A 165 9.90 -26.92 11.72
N ARG A 166 11.09 -26.32 11.64
CA ARG A 166 11.91 -25.92 12.79
C ARG A 166 11.14 -24.95 13.70
N ALA A 167 10.44 -23.97 13.11
CA ALA A 167 9.64 -23.03 13.87
C ALA A 167 8.54 -23.74 14.68
N VAL A 168 7.78 -24.66 14.06
CA VAL A 168 6.75 -25.44 14.74
C VAL A 168 7.33 -26.31 15.85
N GLU A 169 8.45 -27.03 15.62
CA GLU A 169 9.12 -27.87 16.59
C GLU A 169 9.68 -27.06 17.77
N ALA A 170 10.25 -25.87 17.50
CA ALA A 170 10.77 -24.98 18.53
C ALA A 170 9.65 -24.16 19.24
N GLY A 171 8.41 -24.21 18.75
CA GLY A 171 7.29 -23.43 19.29
C GLY A 171 7.41 -21.94 19.00
N ILE A 172 8.02 -21.58 17.89
CA ILE A 172 8.22 -20.19 17.43
C ILE A 172 7.16 -19.84 16.40
N ALA A 173 6.45 -18.72 16.60
CA ALA A 173 5.56 -18.16 15.61
C ALA A 173 6.35 -17.37 14.54
N ILE A 174 5.84 -17.34 13.29
CA ILE A 174 6.41 -16.52 12.22
C ILE A 174 5.30 -15.60 11.66
N PHE A 175 5.55 -14.31 11.72
CA PHE A 175 4.72 -13.27 11.15
C PHE A 175 5.48 -12.50 10.06
N SER A 176 4.81 -12.13 8.98
CA SER A 176 5.39 -11.30 7.91
C SER A 176 4.49 -10.11 7.60
N PRO A 177 4.98 -8.87 7.70
CA PRO A 177 4.23 -7.67 7.32
C PRO A 177 4.40 -7.27 5.86
N HIS A 178 5.58 -7.54 5.27
CA HIS A 178 6.02 -7.28 3.89
C HIS A 178 5.44 -5.98 3.32
N THR A 179 4.66 -6.04 2.24
CA THR A 179 4.14 -4.84 1.56
C THR A 179 3.18 -3.99 2.39
N SER A 180 2.66 -4.47 3.52
CA SER A 180 1.92 -3.62 4.45
C SER A 180 2.83 -2.58 5.12
N TRP A 181 4.10 -2.93 5.41
CA TRP A 181 5.09 -1.98 5.92
C TRP A 181 5.56 -0.99 4.85
N ASP A 182 5.53 -1.36 3.57
CA ASP A 182 5.83 -0.44 2.47
C ASP A 182 4.73 0.62 2.32
N SER A 183 3.49 0.19 2.51
CA SER A 183 2.30 1.01 2.29
C SER A 183 1.98 1.93 3.45
N VAL A 184 2.17 1.49 4.70
CA VAL A 184 1.75 2.23 5.88
C VAL A 184 2.47 3.57 6.01
N LYS A 185 1.75 4.61 6.43
CA LYS A 185 2.34 5.91 6.76
C LYS A 185 3.38 5.77 7.87
N GLY A 186 4.58 6.30 7.64
CA GLY A 186 5.72 6.11 8.53
C GLY A 186 6.38 4.74 8.41
N GLY A 187 6.08 3.98 7.35
CA GLY A 187 6.66 2.68 7.05
C GLY A 187 8.01 2.75 6.32
N VAL A 188 8.34 1.67 5.62
CA VAL A 188 9.66 1.49 4.97
C VAL A 188 9.95 2.61 3.96
N ASN A 189 8.99 2.95 3.12
CA ASN A 189 9.19 3.98 2.09
C ASN A 189 9.31 5.40 2.68
N ASP A 190 8.61 5.70 3.79
CA ASP A 190 8.80 6.96 4.51
C ASP A 190 10.18 7.04 5.17
N TRP A 191 10.65 5.92 5.75
CA TRP A 191 12.02 5.82 6.29
C TRP A 191 13.06 6.01 5.19
N LEU A 192 12.90 5.34 4.04
CA LEU A 192 13.85 5.40 2.93
C LEU A 192 13.99 6.82 2.37
N VAL A 193 12.88 7.51 2.12
CA VAL A 193 12.90 8.88 1.60
C VAL A 193 13.46 9.89 2.62
N GLY A 194 13.25 9.63 3.91
CA GLY A 194 13.77 10.47 5.01
C GLY A 194 15.30 10.53 5.08
N GLY A 195 16.01 9.60 4.46
CA GLY A 195 17.48 9.60 4.39
C GLY A 195 18.07 10.82 3.71
N LEU A 196 17.33 11.54 2.87
CA LEU A 196 17.80 12.75 2.19
C LEU A 196 17.50 14.05 2.95
N GLY A 197 16.62 14.01 3.93
CA GLY A 197 16.23 15.16 4.75
C GLY A 197 14.74 15.44 4.72
N SER A 198 14.33 16.60 5.24
CA SER A 198 12.93 17.03 5.27
C SER A 198 12.42 17.48 3.90
N GLY A 199 11.11 17.33 3.68
CA GLY A 199 10.45 17.73 2.45
C GLY A 199 8.95 17.46 2.49
N GLN A 200 8.27 17.86 1.43
CA GLN A 200 6.87 17.53 1.22
C GLN A 200 6.76 16.15 0.61
N VAL A 201 6.30 15.19 1.41
CA VAL A 201 6.20 13.78 1.02
C VAL A 201 4.78 13.44 0.58
N SER A 202 4.64 12.80 -0.57
CA SER A 202 3.41 12.24 -1.10
C SER A 202 3.60 10.77 -1.51
N VAL A 203 2.50 10.02 -1.54
CA VAL A 203 2.48 8.62 -1.97
C VAL A 203 2.48 8.54 -3.49
N LEU A 204 3.18 7.59 -4.08
CA LEU A 204 3.21 7.38 -5.54
C LEU A 204 2.03 6.54 -6.04
N SER A 205 1.71 5.45 -5.34
CA SER A 205 0.56 4.59 -5.64
C SER A 205 -0.27 4.43 -4.36
N GLU A 206 -1.40 5.13 -4.30
CA GLU A 206 -2.24 5.17 -3.10
C GLU A 206 -2.88 3.82 -2.80
N ALA A 207 -2.81 3.41 -1.54
CA ALA A 207 -3.58 2.27 -1.03
C ALA A 207 -5.06 2.64 -1.01
N LYS A 208 -5.89 1.64 -1.26
CA LYS A 208 -7.34 1.79 -1.23
C LYS A 208 -7.89 1.19 0.06
N GLY A 209 -8.75 1.93 0.73
CA GLY A 209 -9.42 1.49 1.95
C GLY A 209 -10.33 0.29 1.72
N ASP A 210 -10.67 -0.39 2.81
CA ASP A 210 -11.72 -1.39 2.74
C ASP A 210 -13.06 -0.70 2.52
N ALA A 211 -13.77 -1.14 1.50
CA ALA A 211 -15.17 -0.83 1.35
C ALA A 211 -15.94 -2.11 1.71
N SER A 212 -16.65 -2.10 2.83
CA SER A 212 -17.61 -3.17 3.18
C SER A 212 -18.64 -3.36 2.05
N HIS A 213 -18.84 -2.32 1.26
CA HIS A 213 -19.74 -2.30 0.12
C HIS A 213 -18.95 -2.08 -1.17
N SER A 214 -18.95 -3.08 -2.03
CA SER A 214 -18.25 -3.05 -3.33
C SER A 214 -19.18 -2.72 -4.50
N HIS A 215 -20.49 -2.81 -4.28
CA HIS A 215 -21.51 -2.57 -5.31
C HIS A 215 -22.64 -1.67 -4.82
N LYS A 216 -23.16 -0.88 -5.74
CA LYS A 216 -24.37 -0.08 -5.60
C LYS A 216 -25.41 -0.59 -6.55
N LEU A 217 -26.61 -0.88 -6.04
CA LEU A 217 -27.76 -1.31 -6.81
C LEU A 217 -28.79 -0.18 -6.80
N GLU A 218 -29.24 0.22 -7.97
CA GLU A 218 -30.32 1.19 -8.12
C GLU A 218 -31.50 0.55 -8.85
N PHE A 219 -32.69 0.73 -8.33
CA PHE A 219 -33.91 0.13 -8.86
C PHE A 219 -35.14 0.97 -8.55
N MET A 220 -36.26 0.65 -9.21
CA MET A 220 -37.54 1.27 -8.95
C MET A 220 -38.44 0.33 -8.14
N ALA A 221 -39.11 0.87 -7.11
CA ALA A 221 -40.15 0.21 -6.35
C ALA A 221 -41.45 0.98 -6.49
N LYS A 222 -42.60 0.27 -6.42
CA LYS A 222 -43.93 0.86 -6.63
C LYS A 222 -44.47 1.59 -5.40
N SER A 223 -44.04 1.17 -4.20
CA SER A 223 -44.53 1.72 -2.94
C SER A 223 -43.48 1.61 -1.83
N ALA A 224 -43.69 2.38 -0.75
CA ALA A 224 -42.84 2.31 0.42
C ALA A 224 -42.88 0.92 1.11
N GLY A 225 -44.03 0.23 1.09
CA GLY A 225 -44.14 -1.14 1.61
C GLY A 225 -43.32 -2.14 0.81
N GLU A 226 -43.27 -2.00 -0.53
CA GLU A 226 -42.39 -2.82 -1.37
C GLU A 226 -40.90 -2.55 -1.08
N VAL A 227 -40.51 -1.30 -0.90
CA VAL A 227 -39.14 -0.94 -0.50
C VAL A 227 -38.75 -1.64 0.79
N GLN A 228 -39.61 -1.58 1.82
CA GLN A 228 -39.35 -2.21 3.10
C GLN A 228 -39.19 -3.73 2.97
N GLY A 229 -40.09 -4.41 2.25
CA GLY A 229 -40.01 -5.86 2.03
C GLY A 229 -38.74 -6.27 1.28
N ILE A 230 -38.35 -5.53 0.23
CA ILE A 230 -37.11 -5.77 -0.52
C ILE A 230 -35.90 -5.59 0.40
N LEU A 231 -35.87 -4.53 1.21
CA LEU A 231 -34.72 -4.27 2.12
C LEU A 231 -34.57 -5.36 3.18
N GLU A 232 -35.66 -5.91 3.71
CA GLU A 232 -35.61 -7.02 4.67
C GLU A 232 -35.02 -8.28 4.03
N GLU A 233 -35.41 -8.60 2.80
CA GLU A 233 -34.83 -9.73 2.07
C GLU A 233 -33.37 -9.53 1.69
N LEU A 234 -32.98 -8.31 1.27
CA LEU A 234 -31.60 -7.98 0.97
C LEU A 234 -30.71 -8.08 2.21
N LYS A 235 -31.18 -7.60 3.37
CA LYS A 235 -30.48 -7.74 4.64
C LYS A 235 -30.37 -9.18 5.13
N ALA A 236 -31.31 -10.02 4.76
CA ALA A 236 -31.21 -11.45 5.03
C ALA A 236 -30.11 -12.14 4.17
N CYS A 237 -29.82 -11.60 2.98
CA CYS A 237 -28.72 -12.06 2.14
C CYS A 237 -27.35 -11.54 2.64
N ASP A 238 -27.34 -10.31 3.16
CA ASP A 238 -26.13 -9.63 3.63
C ASP A 238 -26.52 -8.58 4.68
N SER A 239 -26.17 -8.83 5.93
CA SER A 239 -26.44 -7.91 7.05
C SER A 239 -25.84 -6.51 6.86
N GLU A 240 -24.79 -6.41 6.05
CA GLU A 240 -24.11 -5.15 5.73
C GLU A 240 -24.82 -4.35 4.63
N THR A 241 -25.84 -4.91 3.97
CA THR A 241 -26.63 -4.18 2.97
C THR A 241 -27.23 -2.91 3.55
N THR A 242 -26.89 -1.76 2.98
CA THR A 242 -27.30 -0.46 3.48
C THR A 242 -28.14 0.30 2.46
N LEU A 243 -29.31 0.81 2.90
CA LEU A 243 -30.10 1.76 2.13
C LEU A 243 -29.40 3.12 2.09
N GLN A 244 -29.05 3.60 0.90
CA GLN A 244 -28.47 4.91 0.70
C GLN A 244 -29.57 5.99 0.60
N HIS A 245 -30.58 5.74 -0.23
CA HIS A 245 -31.75 6.61 -0.34
C HIS A 245 -32.93 5.91 -0.99
N ALA A 246 -34.13 6.40 -0.70
CA ALA A 246 -35.36 6.07 -1.40
C ALA A 246 -36.10 7.38 -1.69
N ILE A 247 -36.22 7.78 -2.97
CA ILE A 247 -36.78 9.06 -3.39
C ILE A 247 -37.99 8.81 -4.25
N SER A 248 -39.17 9.33 -3.82
CA SER A 248 -40.35 9.32 -4.64
C SER A 248 -40.20 10.25 -5.83
N ARG A 249 -40.55 9.76 -7.03
CA ARG A 249 -40.60 10.60 -8.22
C ARG A 249 -41.83 11.48 -8.24
N SER A 250 -41.66 12.72 -8.70
CA SER A 250 -42.76 13.70 -8.81
C SER A 250 -43.85 13.32 -9.82
N ASP A 251 -43.54 12.42 -10.76
CA ASP A 251 -44.45 11.93 -11.81
C ASP A 251 -45.28 10.70 -11.40
N SER A 252 -45.25 10.32 -10.10
CA SER A 252 -45.97 9.15 -9.56
C SER A 252 -45.52 7.80 -10.16
N SER A 253 -44.38 7.73 -10.85
CA SER A 253 -43.86 6.54 -11.52
C SER A 253 -43.24 5.52 -10.58
N GLY A 254 -43.12 5.82 -9.28
CA GLY A 254 -42.56 4.95 -8.25
C GLY A 254 -41.48 5.61 -7.38
N ILE A 255 -40.84 4.79 -6.62
CA ILE A 255 -39.74 5.18 -5.70
C ILE A 255 -38.42 4.69 -6.28
N HIS A 256 -37.50 5.62 -6.52
CA HIS A 256 -36.12 5.27 -6.87
C HIS A 256 -35.35 4.91 -5.62
N VAL A 257 -34.81 3.69 -5.58
CA VAL A 257 -34.12 3.13 -4.43
C VAL A 257 -32.66 2.88 -4.79
N SER A 258 -31.79 3.23 -3.90
CA SER A 258 -30.37 2.96 -3.99
C SER A 258 -29.88 2.24 -2.73
N VAL A 259 -29.28 1.06 -2.91
CA VAL A 259 -28.68 0.26 -1.84
C VAL A 259 -27.24 -0.07 -2.17
N THR A 260 -26.44 -0.34 -1.15
CA THR A 260 -25.08 -0.86 -1.33
C THR A 260 -24.98 -2.25 -0.72
N CYS A 261 -24.18 -3.12 -1.33
CA CYS A 261 -23.93 -4.49 -0.86
C CYS A 261 -22.47 -4.92 -1.08
N SER A 262 -22.07 -6.00 -0.41
CA SER A 262 -20.77 -6.63 -0.59
C SER A 262 -20.69 -7.38 -1.93
N ASP A 263 -19.48 -7.76 -2.35
CA ASP A 263 -19.27 -8.54 -3.57
C ASP A 263 -19.93 -9.93 -3.50
N SER A 264 -19.85 -10.57 -2.34
CA SER A 264 -20.48 -11.88 -2.10
C SER A 264 -22.00 -11.82 -2.15
N ALA A 265 -22.60 -10.69 -1.78
CA ALA A 265 -24.03 -10.48 -1.77
C ALA A 265 -24.62 -10.03 -3.11
N LEU A 266 -23.80 -9.63 -4.07
CA LEU A 266 -24.28 -9.09 -5.35
C LEU A 266 -25.23 -10.04 -6.06
N THR A 267 -24.85 -11.31 -6.27
CA THR A 267 -25.68 -12.28 -6.98
C THR A 267 -27.00 -12.56 -6.28
N PRO A 268 -27.03 -12.91 -4.97
CA PRO A 268 -28.30 -13.11 -4.27
C PRO A 268 -29.17 -11.84 -4.22
N SER A 269 -28.56 -10.64 -4.08
CA SER A 269 -29.29 -9.38 -4.09
C SER A 269 -29.98 -9.12 -5.43
N VAL A 270 -29.28 -9.32 -6.54
CA VAL A 270 -29.85 -9.21 -7.89
C VAL A 270 -30.99 -10.22 -8.09
N GLN A 271 -30.82 -11.46 -7.66
CA GLN A 271 -31.89 -12.48 -7.73
C GLN A 271 -33.13 -12.07 -6.93
N THR A 272 -32.95 -11.48 -5.75
CA THR A 272 -34.04 -10.95 -4.93
C THR A 272 -34.77 -9.82 -5.67
N LEU A 273 -34.05 -8.84 -6.20
CA LEU A 273 -34.64 -7.73 -6.97
C LEU A 273 -35.45 -8.22 -8.19
N LEU A 274 -34.93 -9.19 -8.91
CA LEU A 274 -35.62 -9.77 -10.06
C LEU A 274 -36.92 -10.51 -9.67
N ARG A 275 -36.99 -11.16 -8.51
CA ARG A 275 -38.20 -11.79 -7.97
C ARG A 275 -39.31 -10.78 -7.65
N HIS A 276 -38.94 -9.59 -7.20
CA HIS A 276 -39.90 -8.50 -6.93
C HIS A 276 -40.34 -7.75 -8.20
N ASN A 277 -40.11 -8.34 -9.40
CA ASN A 277 -40.45 -7.72 -10.67
C ASN A 277 -39.91 -6.30 -10.84
N ALA A 278 -38.78 -5.98 -10.19
CA ALA A 278 -38.04 -4.80 -10.58
C ALA A 278 -37.76 -4.93 -12.08
N PRO A 279 -38.30 -4.04 -12.94
CA PRO A 279 -38.09 -4.18 -14.37
C PRO A 279 -36.60 -4.29 -14.63
N SER A 280 -36.13 -5.32 -15.30
CA SER A 280 -34.70 -5.50 -15.64
C SER A 280 -34.10 -4.28 -16.34
N GLN A 281 -34.98 -3.46 -16.95
CA GLN A 281 -34.62 -2.19 -17.58
C GLN A 281 -34.36 -1.04 -16.58
N SER A 282 -34.78 -1.16 -15.32
CA SER A 282 -34.59 -0.15 -14.28
C SER A 282 -33.51 -0.51 -13.25
N LEU A 283 -33.00 -1.75 -13.30
CA LEU A 283 -31.93 -2.18 -12.42
C LEU A 283 -30.58 -1.70 -12.96
N CYS A 284 -29.91 -0.84 -12.20
CA CYS A 284 -28.55 -0.39 -12.46
C CYS A 284 -27.62 -1.01 -11.42
N ILE A 285 -26.50 -1.59 -11.88
CA ILE A 285 -25.46 -2.17 -11.03
C ILE A 285 -24.19 -1.36 -11.26
N LEU A 286 -23.69 -0.72 -10.20
CA LEU A 286 -22.46 0.07 -10.22
C LEU A 286 -21.44 -0.57 -9.30
N LYS A 287 -20.25 -0.84 -9.83
CA LYS A 287 -19.11 -1.20 -8.99
C LYS A 287 -18.57 0.07 -8.35
N LEU A 288 -18.43 0.07 -7.03
CA LEU A 288 -17.88 1.18 -6.28
C LEU A 288 -16.37 1.09 -6.27
N GLU A 289 -15.71 2.21 -6.48
CA GLU A 289 -14.29 2.30 -6.24
C GLU A 289 -14.03 2.46 -4.73
N LYS A 290 -13.01 1.76 -4.25
CA LYS A 290 -12.54 1.92 -2.88
C LYS A 290 -11.91 3.32 -2.73
N PRO A 291 -12.22 4.07 -1.66
CA PRO A 291 -11.63 5.37 -1.44
C PRO A 291 -10.12 5.24 -1.20
N PRO A 292 -9.30 6.20 -1.67
CA PRO A 292 -7.90 6.22 -1.35
C PRO A 292 -7.70 6.45 0.15
N LEU A 293 -6.66 5.84 0.73
CA LEU A 293 -6.25 6.04 2.10
C LEU A 293 -5.13 7.09 2.15
N PRO A 294 -5.39 8.33 2.61
CA PRO A 294 -4.41 9.39 2.59
C PRO A 294 -3.12 9.02 3.32
N GLY A 295 -1.99 9.15 2.64
CA GLY A 295 -0.68 8.87 3.18
C GLY A 295 -0.28 7.39 3.24
N HIS A 296 -1.14 6.48 2.75
CA HIS A 296 -0.86 5.04 2.66
C HIS A 296 -0.74 4.62 1.19
N GLY A 297 0.18 3.70 0.90
CA GLY A 297 0.42 3.15 -0.44
C GLY A 297 1.89 3.00 -0.76
N GLN A 298 2.18 2.53 -1.97
CA GLN A 298 3.52 2.16 -2.40
C GLN A 298 4.33 3.37 -2.87
N GLY A 299 5.61 3.37 -2.51
CA GLY A 299 6.56 4.41 -2.88
C GLY A 299 6.26 5.78 -2.30
N ARG A 300 7.25 6.67 -2.35
CA ARG A 300 7.11 8.06 -1.92
C ARG A 300 7.79 9.00 -2.92
N LEU A 301 7.18 10.15 -3.15
CA LEU A 301 7.81 11.31 -3.79
C LEU A 301 8.01 12.39 -2.73
N SER A 302 9.23 12.89 -2.61
CA SER A 302 9.57 14.02 -1.75
C SER A 302 10.05 15.20 -2.58
N ILE A 303 9.47 16.36 -2.33
CA ILE A 303 10.04 17.65 -2.75
C ILE A 303 10.83 18.15 -1.56
N LEU A 304 12.15 18.17 -1.69
CA LEU A 304 13.07 18.53 -0.60
C LEU A 304 12.89 20.00 -0.20
N ASP A 305 12.84 20.29 1.11
CA ASP A 305 12.83 21.68 1.63
C ASP A 305 14.11 22.42 1.28
N GLN A 306 15.23 21.70 1.25
CA GLN A 306 16.54 22.19 0.85
C GLN A 306 17.10 21.28 -0.24
N PRO A 307 17.31 21.77 -1.45
CA PRO A 307 17.98 21.02 -2.50
C PRO A 307 19.36 20.57 -2.07
N VAL A 308 19.78 19.39 -2.51
CA VAL A 308 21.11 18.84 -2.26
C VAL A 308 21.81 18.56 -3.60
N THR A 309 23.14 18.51 -3.63
CA THR A 309 23.85 18.03 -4.82
C THR A 309 23.70 16.50 -4.93
N MET A 310 23.88 15.96 -6.12
CA MET A 310 23.86 14.51 -6.34
C MET A 310 24.91 13.81 -5.46
N GLU A 311 26.10 14.38 -5.34
CA GLU A 311 27.15 13.89 -4.45
C GLU A 311 26.68 13.83 -2.99
N MET A 312 26.07 14.91 -2.50
CA MET A 312 25.51 14.93 -1.14
C MET A 312 24.39 13.90 -0.97
N ALA A 313 23.52 13.71 -1.96
CA ALA A 313 22.48 12.70 -1.92
C ALA A 313 23.05 11.29 -1.77
N ILE A 314 24.13 10.97 -2.52
CA ILE A 314 24.83 9.69 -2.42
C ILE A 314 25.40 9.49 -1.02
N GLN A 315 26.10 10.48 -0.46
CA GLN A 315 26.70 10.37 0.88
C GLN A 315 25.65 10.22 1.98
N LYS A 316 24.55 10.98 1.89
CA LYS A 316 23.43 10.87 2.81
C LYS A 316 22.80 9.47 2.76
N MET A 317 22.56 8.92 1.56
CA MET A 317 22.00 7.59 1.41
C MET A 317 22.94 6.49 1.88
N LYS A 318 24.24 6.58 1.61
CA LYS A 318 25.23 5.66 2.18
C LYS A 318 25.18 5.64 3.72
N SER A 319 25.14 6.81 4.32
CA SER A 319 25.05 6.94 5.79
C SER A 319 23.73 6.40 6.33
N HIS A 320 22.60 6.72 5.68
CA HIS A 320 21.26 6.31 6.10
C HIS A 320 21.06 4.79 6.02
N LEU A 321 21.57 4.18 4.95
CA LEU A 321 21.47 2.73 4.71
C LEU A 321 22.59 1.93 5.42
N GLY A 322 23.61 2.60 5.94
CA GLY A 322 24.80 1.95 6.53
C GLY A 322 25.67 1.23 5.49
N LEU A 323 25.69 1.71 4.23
CA LEU A 323 26.40 1.07 3.13
C LEU A 323 27.66 1.85 2.73
N SER A 324 28.72 1.13 2.40
CA SER A 324 29.94 1.71 1.82
C SER A 324 29.79 1.97 0.31
N HIS A 325 28.91 1.24 -0.37
CA HIS A 325 28.72 1.28 -1.81
C HIS A 325 27.26 1.47 -2.18
N LEU A 326 27.02 2.20 -3.28
CA LEU A 326 25.74 2.31 -3.99
C LEU A 326 26.04 2.28 -5.47
N ARG A 327 25.10 1.79 -6.27
CA ARG A 327 25.20 1.87 -7.73
C ARG A 327 24.49 3.12 -8.21
N LEU A 328 25.15 3.91 -9.04
CA LEU A 328 24.66 5.18 -9.56
C LEU A 328 24.58 5.13 -11.09
N ALA A 329 23.45 5.61 -11.63
CA ALA A 329 23.33 6.02 -13.02
C ALA A 329 22.91 7.49 -13.05
N LEU A 330 23.73 8.36 -13.67
CA LEU A 330 23.39 9.77 -13.83
C LEU A 330 22.43 9.96 -15.02
N GLY A 331 21.40 10.77 -14.82
CA GLY A 331 20.50 11.19 -15.86
C GLY A 331 21.22 11.93 -16.99
N SER A 332 20.65 11.91 -18.20
CA SER A 332 21.23 12.61 -19.34
C SER A 332 21.46 14.09 -19.02
N GLY A 333 22.73 14.55 -19.14
CA GLY A 333 23.14 15.92 -18.84
C GLY A 333 23.34 16.22 -17.35
N GLN A 334 23.20 15.24 -16.46
CA GLN A 334 23.43 15.39 -15.01
C GLN A 334 24.89 15.11 -14.65
N THR A 335 25.35 15.72 -13.56
CA THR A 335 26.67 15.53 -12.96
C THR A 335 26.54 15.31 -11.44
N LEU A 336 27.63 15.10 -10.73
CA LEU A 336 27.63 14.99 -9.28
C LEU A 336 27.27 16.33 -8.58
N GLU A 337 27.49 17.44 -9.24
CA GLU A 337 27.16 18.79 -8.78
C GLU A 337 25.71 19.19 -9.09
N SER A 338 24.99 18.40 -9.91
CA SER A 338 23.61 18.68 -10.27
C SER A 338 22.71 18.71 -9.03
N SER A 339 21.80 19.68 -9.00
CA SER A 339 20.84 19.85 -7.90
C SER A 339 19.76 18.77 -7.94
N VAL A 340 19.49 18.18 -6.80
CA VAL A 340 18.37 17.26 -6.55
C VAL A 340 17.34 18.00 -5.68
N ASN A 341 16.20 18.31 -6.27
CA ASN A 341 15.08 18.98 -5.60
C ASN A 341 13.95 18.00 -5.28
N SER A 342 13.83 16.97 -6.10
CA SER A 342 12.76 15.97 -6.01
C SER A 342 13.32 14.56 -6.06
N VAL A 343 12.79 13.69 -5.19
CA VAL A 343 13.25 12.31 -5.06
C VAL A 343 12.05 11.37 -5.01
N ALA A 344 12.05 10.36 -5.85
CA ALA A 344 11.09 9.28 -5.79
C ALA A 344 11.76 8.01 -5.28
N VAL A 345 11.15 7.37 -4.30
CA VAL A 345 11.66 6.13 -3.71
C VAL A 345 10.63 5.01 -3.72
N CYS A 346 11.12 3.79 -3.87
CA CYS A 346 10.36 2.58 -3.58
C CYS A 346 11.34 1.50 -3.14
N ALA A 347 11.15 0.92 -1.96
CA ALA A 347 12.00 -0.13 -1.42
C ALA A 347 11.90 -1.41 -2.27
N GLY A 348 12.91 -2.29 -2.17
CA GLY A 348 12.96 -3.55 -2.91
C GLY A 348 13.01 -3.37 -4.42
N SER A 349 12.13 -4.05 -5.15
CA SER A 349 11.98 -3.97 -6.62
C SER A 349 11.02 -2.87 -7.03
N GLY A 350 11.42 -1.60 -6.92
CA GLY A 350 10.55 -0.44 -7.06
C GLY A 350 10.27 0.04 -8.49
N ALA A 351 10.83 -0.60 -9.51
CA ALA A 351 10.78 -0.10 -10.88
C ALA A 351 9.36 0.18 -11.40
N SER A 352 8.41 -0.69 -11.12
CA SER A 352 7.01 -0.54 -11.57
C SER A 352 6.31 0.66 -10.94
N VAL A 353 6.60 0.96 -9.67
CA VAL A 353 6.04 2.10 -8.92
C VAL A 353 6.68 3.41 -9.36
N LEU A 354 7.99 3.39 -9.67
CA LEU A 354 8.75 4.57 -10.08
C LEU A 354 8.54 4.94 -11.56
N ASN A 355 8.05 4.00 -12.37
CA ASN A 355 7.91 4.22 -13.81
C ASN A 355 6.95 5.39 -14.13
N GLY A 356 7.46 6.37 -14.87
CA GLY A 356 6.70 7.56 -15.28
C GLY A 356 6.59 8.67 -14.23
N VAL A 357 7.14 8.47 -13.02
CA VAL A 357 7.24 9.51 -11.99
C VAL A 357 8.26 10.56 -12.42
N LYS A 358 7.92 11.84 -12.30
CA LYS A 358 8.84 12.93 -12.55
C LYS A 358 9.57 13.29 -11.26
N ALA A 359 10.88 13.03 -11.22
CA ALA A 359 11.78 13.38 -10.12
C ALA A 359 13.22 13.54 -10.64
N ASP A 360 14.06 14.24 -9.91
CA ASP A 360 15.48 14.38 -10.28
C ASP A 360 16.27 13.10 -9.98
N LEU A 361 15.81 12.34 -8.96
CA LEU A 361 16.48 11.15 -8.47
C LEU A 361 15.48 10.05 -8.12
N TYR A 362 15.75 8.85 -8.60
CA TYR A 362 15.11 7.61 -8.15
C TYR A 362 16.00 6.86 -7.16
N ILE A 363 15.43 6.35 -6.07
CA ILE A 363 16.12 5.48 -5.11
C ILE A 363 15.29 4.22 -4.93
N THR A 364 15.90 3.06 -5.18
CA THR A 364 15.26 1.76 -5.02
C THR A 364 16.31 0.68 -4.71
N GLY A 365 15.88 -0.49 -4.29
CA GLY A 365 16.79 -1.61 -4.10
C GLY A 365 17.35 -2.10 -5.43
N GLU A 366 16.46 -2.45 -6.36
CA GLU A 366 16.85 -2.99 -7.66
C GLU A 366 15.94 -2.53 -8.80
N MET A 367 16.53 -2.47 -9.97
CA MET A 367 15.89 -2.09 -11.23
C MET A 367 16.63 -2.80 -12.38
N SER A 368 15.90 -3.24 -13.37
CA SER A 368 16.52 -3.90 -14.53
C SER A 368 17.36 -2.94 -15.36
N HIS A 369 18.31 -3.46 -16.12
CA HIS A 369 19.20 -2.68 -16.99
C HIS A 369 18.42 -1.71 -17.92
N HIS A 370 17.35 -2.21 -18.56
CA HIS A 370 16.58 -1.38 -19.50
C HIS A 370 15.75 -0.31 -18.82
N GLU A 371 15.21 -0.58 -17.63
CA GLU A 371 14.48 0.42 -16.84
C GLU A 371 15.40 1.56 -16.38
N VAL A 372 16.65 1.23 -15.98
CA VAL A 372 17.68 2.24 -15.68
C VAL A 372 18.01 3.08 -16.91
N LEU A 373 18.19 2.45 -18.08
CA LEU A 373 18.45 3.18 -19.32
C LEU A 373 17.30 4.14 -19.67
N ASP A 374 16.06 3.68 -19.51
CA ASP A 374 14.87 4.50 -19.78
C ASP A 374 14.77 5.71 -18.83
N ALA A 375 15.07 5.52 -17.55
CA ALA A 375 15.10 6.61 -16.56
C ALA A 375 16.19 7.63 -16.93
N VAL A 376 17.41 7.16 -17.20
CA VAL A 376 18.56 8.01 -17.57
C VAL A 376 18.29 8.79 -18.85
N ALA A 377 17.70 8.16 -19.87
CA ALA A 377 17.37 8.81 -21.14
C ALA A 377 16.33 9.93 -20.96
N LYS A 378 15.47 9.83 -19.93
CA LYS A 378 14.48 10.86 -19.55
C LYS A 378 15.05 11.92 -18.62
N GLY A 379 16.35 11.88 -18.30
CA GLY A 379 17.05 12.84 -17.46
C GLY A 379 17.03 12.57 -15.97
N MET A 380 16.45 11.46 -15.53
CA MET A 380 16.39 11.07 -14.11
C MET A 380 17.62 10.26 -13.72
N SER A 381 18.24 10.62 -12.61
CA SER A 381 19.32 9.83 -12.03
C SER A 381 18.75 8.67 -11.19
N VAL A 382 19.51 7.58 -11.03
CA VAL A 382 19.07 6.39 -10.31
C VAL A 382 20.14 5.94 -9.33
N ILE A 383 19.75 5.74 -8.06
CA ILE A 383 20.57 5.06 -7.04
C ILE A 383 19.94 3.69 -6.76
N LEU A 384 20.76 2.63 -6.83
CA LEU A 384 20.39 1.28 -6.44
C LEU A 384 21.25 0.83 -5.25
N SER A 385 20.60 0.23 -4.24
CA SER A 385 21.23 -0.20 -2.99
C SER A 385 21.30 -1.72 -2.81
N ASP A 386 20.82 -2.48 -3.75
CA ASP A 386 20.40 -3.87 -3.71
C ASP A 386 19.13 -4.06 -2.86
N HIS A 387 18.40 -5.17 -3.12
CA HIS A 387 17.00 -5.34 -2.70
C HIS A 387 16.81 -5.09 -1.19
N SER A 388 17.34 -6.00 -0.39
CA SER A 388 17.12 -6.01 1.06
C SER A 388 17.80 -4.84 1.80
N ASN A 389 18.81 -4.23 1.21
CA ASN A 389 19.50 -3.07 1.79
C ASN A 389 18.64 -1.80 1.77
N SER A 390 17.66 -1.71 0.86
CA SER A 390 16.68 -0.60 0.85
C SER A 390 15.62 -0.72 1.95
N GLU A 391 15.59 -1.82 2.71
CA GLU A 391 14.54 -2.20 3.65
C GLU A 391 15.08 -2.41 5.07
N ARG A 392 16.20 -3.15 5.19
CA ARG A 392 16.76 -3.67 6.46
C ARG A 392 16.94 -2.62 7.54
N GLY A 393 17.35 -1.40 7.18
CA GLY A 393 17.56 -0.32 8.15
C GLY A 393 16.28 0.11 8.88
N TYR A 394 15.11 -0.11 8.28
CA TYR A 394 13.82 0.17 8.91
C TYR A 394 13.55 -0.71 10.14
N LEU A 395 14.14 -1.91 10.21
CA LEU A 395 13.96 -2.81 11.35
C LEU A 395 14.32 -2.16 12.69
N ALA A 396 15.37 -1.32 12.72
CA ALA A 396 15.76 -0.59 13.92
C ALA A 396 14.67 0.43 14.34
N VAL A 397 14.09 1.14 13.37
CA VAL A 397 13.00 2.08 13.61
C VAL A 397 11.75 1.34 14.09
N PHE A 398 11.41 0.23 13.45
CA PHE A 398 10.25 -0.57 13.84
C PHE A 398 10.40 -1.20 15.22
N LYS A 399 11.61 -1.66 15.58
CA LYS A 399 11.92 -2.13 16.92
C LYS A 399 11.49 -1.12 17.99
N GLU A 400 11.90 0.13 17.86
CA GLU A 400 11.57 1.18 18.84
C GLU A 400 10.05 1.45 18.86
N ARG A 401 9.40 1.49 17.68
CA ARG A 401 7.94 1.68 17.57
C ARG A 401 7.15 0.53 18.20
N LEU A 402 7.63 -0.70 18.06
CA LEU A 402 7.01 -1.87 18.65
C LEU A 402 7.22 -1.92 20.16
N ALA A 403 8.46 -1.69 20.62
CA ALA A 403 8.83 -1.79 22.03
C ALA A 403 7.98 -0.88 22.94
N VAL A 404 7.65 0.33 22.49
CA VAL A 404 6.80 1.26 23.29
C VAL A 404 5.33 0.83 23.37
N ARG A 405 4.91 -0.17 22.59
CA ARG A 405 3.54 -0.70 22.58
C ARG A 405 3.41 -2.02 23.36
N LEU A 406 4.52 -2.59 23.78
CA LEU A 406 4.61 -3.88 24.47
C LEU A 406 4.91 -3.66 25.96
N PRO A 407 4.52 -4.58 26.85
CA PRO A 407 4.91 -4.55 28.26
C PRO A 407 6.43 -4.62 28.44
N GLU A 408 6.96 -4.04 29.53
CA GLU A 408 8.40 -4.05 29.85
C GLU A 408 9.06 -5.43 29.87
N GLY A 409 8.28 -6.51 30.08
CA GLY A 409 8.78 -7.90 30.08
C GLY A 409 9.03 -8.51 28.70
N VAL A 410 8.66 -7.81 27.61
CA VAL A 410 8.84 -8.29 26.23
C VAL A 410 10.08 -7.69 25.60
N THR A 411 11.01 -8.54 25.19
CA THR A 411 12.25 -8.11 24.51
C THR A 411 12.05 -8.12 23.00
N VAL A 412 12.40 -7.03 22.32
CA VAL A 412 12.43 -6.94 20.86
C VAL A 412 13.88 -6.78 20.41
N ALA A 413 14.36 -7.69 19.58
CA ALA A 413 15.72 -7.67 19.04
C ALA A 413 15.69 -7.63 17.51
N VAL A 414 16.66 -6.98 16.90
CA VAL A 414 16.96 -7.11 15.46
C VAL A 414 18.02 -8.18 15.29
N SER A 415 17.84 -9.07 14.31
CA SER A 415 18.80 -10.14 14.02
C SER A 415 20.20 -9.56 13.73
N LYS A 416 21.19 -10.24 14.26
CA LYS A 416 22.63 -9.92 14.03
C LYS A 416 23.22 -10.76 12.89
N THR A 417 22.55 -11.81 12.48
CA THR A 417 22.98 -12.73 11.43
C THR A 417 22.33 -12.42 10.09
N ASP A 418 21.25 -11.63 10.09
CA ASP A 418 20.57 -11.17 8.88
C ASP A 418 21.44 -10.17 8.12
N ARG A 419 21.71 -10.47 6.85
CA ARG A 419 22.50 -9.64 5.94
C ARG A 419 22.08 -9.85 4.50
N ASP A 420 22.42 -8.91 3.62
CA ASP A 420 22.25 -9.11 2.19
C ASP A 420 23.10 -10.32 1.74
N PRO A 421 22.55 -11.21 0.88
CA PRO A 421 23.31 -12.34 0.35
C PRO A 421 24.40 -11.92 -0.64
N LEU A 422 24.33 -10.70 -1.18
CA LEU A 422 25.32 -10.15 -2.10
C LEU A 422 26.32 -9.29 -1.35
N GLU A 423 27.60 -9.52 -1.60
CA GLU A 423 28.70 -8.74 -1.05
C GLU A 423 29.47 -8.06 -2.19
N VAL A 424 29.87 -6.81 -2.00
CA VAL A 424 30.77 -6.11 -2.92
C VAL A 424 32.18 -6.52 -2.58
N VAL A 425 32.88 -7.16 -3.53
CA VAL A 425 34.25 -7.68 -3.40
C VAL A 425 35.23 -6.89 -4.24
#